data_2cae9834c3eb829da2a8b2b4df033ec4
#
_entry.id   2cae9834c3eb829da2a8b2b4df033ec4
#
_cell.length_a   1.000
_cell.length_b   1.000
_cell.length_c   1.000
_cell.angle_alpha   90.00
_cell.angle_beta   90.00
_cell.angle_gamma   90.00
#
_symmetry.space_group_name_H-M   'P 1'
#
loop_
_entity.id
_entity.type
_entity.pdbx_description
1 polymer ?
#
loop_
_entity_poly.entity_id
_entity_poly.type
_entity_poly.pdbx_seq_one_letter_code
_entity_poly.pdbx_strand_id
1 'polypeptide(L)'
;YDFATAFRMACTTPLALPEEGVTYQLVPGSSLASMARDLEQQGYLESALFLRIKARLEGQAGKIKAGEYHLEPGLTPESLLALVVSGQVTRYSLTLVEGWDYRQVLEAVRNHEALERTLEGLEPEQIMARLGHPDLHPEGQFLPDTYHFPRGTRDIDFLKRAFEAMQALLEKEWQGRQEGLPLKTPYEALILASIVEKETGQAEE
;
A
#
# COMPACT_ATOMS: atom_id res chain seq x y z
N TYR A 1 41.15 18.94 -9.84
CA TYR A 1 39.95 19.13 -8.96
C TYR A 1 40.20 18.33 -7.70
N ASP A 2 40.03 18.96 -6.52
CA ASP A 2 40.11 18.28 -5.24
C ASP A 2 38.95 17.28 -5.11
N PHE A 3 39.20 16.10 -4.54
CA PHE A 3 38.20 15.04 -4.33
C PHE A 3 36.93 15.56 -3.63
N ALA A 4 37.10 16.46 -2.65
CA ALA A 4 35.96 17.05 -1.93
C ALA A 4 35.04 17.88 -2.83
N THR A 5 35.60 18.59 -3.81
CA THR A 5 34.82 19.35 -4.79
C THR A 5 34.10 18.43 -5.75
N ALA A 6 34.77 17.40 -6.28
CA ALA A 6 34.17 16.39 -7.17
C ALA A 6 33.05 15.63 -6.45
N PHE A 7 33.25 15.23 -5.21
CA PHE A 7 32.24 14.56 -4.38
C PHE A 7 31.00 15.44 -4.16
N ARG A 8 31.21 16.73 -3.79
CA ARG A 8 30.10 17.66 -3.58
C ARG A 8 29.31 17.85 -4.86
N MET A 9 29.96 18.09 -5.99
CA MET A 9 29.31 18.25 -7.29
C MET A 9 28.52 17.01 -7.66
N ALA A 10 29.10 15.82 -7.56
CA ALA A 10 28.42 14.57 -7.87
C ALA A 10 27.19 14.29 -6.98
N CYS A 11 27.16 14.77 -5.74
CA CYS A 11 26.00 14.62 -4.84
C CYS A 11 24.87 15.63 -5.11
N THR A 12 25.20 16.79 -5.71
CA THR A 12 24.24 17.88 -5.94
C THR A 12 23.85 18.07 -7.40
N THR A 13 24.55 17.44 -8.36
CA THR A 13 24.16 17.44 -9.76
C THR A 13 22.89 16.58 -9.94
N PRO A 14 21.85 17.10 -10.59
CA PRO A 14 20.63 16.32 -10.86
C PRO A 14 20.93 15.04 -11.65
N LEU A 15 20.16 13.98 -11.37
CA LEU A 15 20.16 12.76 -12.16
C LEU A 15 19.73 13.08 -13.61
N ALA A 16 20.29 12.32 -14.57
CA ALA A 16 19.94 12.44 -15.99
C ALA A 16 18.61 11.72 -16.30
N LEU A 17 17.53 12.19 -15.71
CA LEU A 17 16.18 11.62 -15.85
C LEU A 17 15.46 12.25 -17.05
N PRO A 18 14.56 11.52 -17.75
CA PRO A 18 13.68 12.07 -18.76
C PRO A 18 12.66 13.04 -18.15
N GLU A 19 12.04 13.90 -18.98
CA GLU A 19 11.09 14.93 -18.53
C GLU A 19 9.87 14.36 -17.79
N GLU A 20 9.41 13.17 -18.17
CA GLU A 20 8.30 12.44 -17.53
C GLU A 20 8.71 11.75 -16.20
N GLY A 21 9.99 11.80 -15.83
CA GLY A 21 10.51 11.04 -14.71
C GLY A 21 10.63 9.55 -14.99
N VAL A 22 11.02 8.79 -13.98
CA VAL A 22 11.18 7.33 -14.05
C VAL A 22 10.55 6.67 -12.84
N THR A 23 9.77 5.63 -13.06
CA THR A 23 9.30 4.75 -11.99
C THR A 23 10.36 3.69 -11.71
N TYR A 24 10.91 3.72 -10.50
CA TYR A 24 11.95 2.80 -10.05
C TYR A 24 11.41 1.87 -8.96
N GLN A 25 11.54 0.56 -9.19
CA GLN A 25 11.12 -0.47 -8.23
C GLN A 25 12.31 -0.93 -7.38
N LEU A 26 12.34 -0.55 -6.11
CA LEU A 26 13.32 -1.06 -5.14
C LEU A 26 12.77 -2.32 -4.48
N VAL A 27 13.25 -3.48 -4.93
CA VAL A 27 12.75 -4.79 -4.47
C VAL A 27 13.15 -5.05 -3.01
N PRO A 28 12.32 -5.71 -2.20
CA PRO A 28 12.69 -6.12 -0.84
C PRO A 28 14.02 -6.92 -0.82
N GLY A 29 14.91 -6.55 0.09
CA GLY A 29 16.26 -7.13 0.18
C GLY A 29 17.32 -6.49 -0.71
N SER A 30 16.95 -5.54 -1.56
CA SER A 30 17.93 -4.74 -2.33
C SER A 30 18.78 -3.88 -1.42
N SER A 31 20.06 -3.73 -1.79
CA SER A 31 20.98 -2.81 -1.12
C SER A 31 21.04 -1.47 -1.85
N LEU A 32 21.43 -0.41 -1.13
CA LEU A 32 21.74 0.88 -1.76
C LEU A 32 22.82 0.74 -2.85
N ALA A 33 23.78 -0.17 -2.65
CA ALA A 33 24.86 -0.41 -3.60
C ALA A 33 24.35 -1.06 -4.89
N SER A 34 23.33 -1.93 -4.83
CA SER A 34 22.71 -2.50 -6.03
C SER A 34 21.89 -1.47 -6.78
N MET A 35 21.07 -0.68 -6.06
CA MET A 35 20.29 0.42 -6.63
C MET A 35 21.18 1.46 -7.32
N ALA A 36 22.26 1.90 -6.65
CA ALA A 36 23.15 2.89 -7.21
C ALA A 36 23.83 2.43 -8.50
N ARG A 37 24.27 1.16 -8.54
CA ARG A 37 24.85 0.56 -9.76
C ARG A 37 23.84 0.42 -10.89
N ASP A 38 22.60 0.06 -10.56
CA ASP A 38 21.53 -0.07 -11.53
C ASP A 38 21.20 1.30 -12.18
N LEU A 39 21.06 2.34 -11.39
CA LEU A 39 20.85 3.71 -11.89
C LEU A 39 22.04 4.25 -12.69
N GLU A 40 23.27 3.88 -12.32
CA GLU A 40 24.47 4.20 -13.10
C GLU A 40 24.49 3.47 -14.46
N GLN A 41 24.12 2.18 -14.47
CA GLN A 41 24.03 1.38 -15.71
C GLN A 41 22.94 1.90 -16.66
N GLN A 42 21.84 2.40 -16.11
CA GLN A 42 20.77 3.04 -16.87
C GLN A 42 21.12 4.46 -17.34
N GLY A 43 22.27 4.99 -16.92
CA GLY A 43 22.74 6.33 -17.29
C GLY A 43 22.08 7.48 -16.53
N TYR A 44 21.28 7.19 -15.50
CA TYR A 44 20.62 8.23 -14.70
C TYR A 44 21.52 8.80 -13.62
N LEU A 45 22.44 7.99 -13.09
CA LEU A 45 23.40 8.40 -12.06
C LEU A 45 24.82 8.43 -12.66
N GLU A 46 25.54 9.52 -12.46
CA GLU A 46 26.91 9.66 -12.98
C GLU A 46 27.89 8.72 -12.30
N SER A 47 27.75 8.50 -10.98
CA SER A 47 28.63 7.63 -10.22
C SER A 47 27.94 7.00 -9.01
N ALA A 48 27.79 5.69 -9.04
CA ALA A 48 27.32 4.89 -7.92
C ALA A 48 28.25 4.99 -6.69
N LEU A 49 29.53 5.22 -6.91
CA LEU A 49 30.52 5.31 -5.83
C LEU A 49 30.21 6.49 -4.89
N PHE A 50 29.95 7.66 -5.43
CA PHE A 50 29.70 8.86 -4.62
C PHE A 50 28.42 8.75 -3.79
N LEU A 51 27.34 8.23 -4.35
CA LEU A 51 26.10 7.97 -3.60
C LEU A 51 26.33 6.97 -2.44
N ARG A 52 27.13 5.92 -2.67
CA ARG A 52 27.46 4.93 -1.64
C ARG A 52 28.34 5.53 -0.52
N ILE A 53 29.32 6.36 -0.87
CA ILE A 53 30.17 7.05 0.11
C ILE A 53 29.29 7.99 0.96
N LYS A 54 28.44 8.81 0.33
CA LYS A 54 27.53 9.72 1.04
C LYS A 54 26.66 8.97 2.04
N ALA A 55 25.98 7.93 1.60
CA ALA A 55 25.10 7.14 2.45
C ALA A 55 25.84 6.47 3.63
N ARG A 56 27.10 6.08 3.42
CA ARG A 56 27.93 5.51 4.49
C ARG A 56 28.34 6.58 5.50
N LEU A 57 28.75 7.76 5.04
CA LEU A 57 29.12 8.89 5.92
C LEU A 57 27.94 9.35 6.77
N GLU A 58 26.72 9.32 6.23
CA GLU A 58 25.50 9.70 6.94
C GLU A 58 24.85 8.55 7.74
N GLY A 59 25.43 7.36 7.71
CA GLY A 59 24.88 6.18 8.40
C GLY A 59 23.51 5.72 7.86
N GLN A 60 23.25 5.98 6.58
CA GLN A 60 21.94 5.74 5.93
C GLN A 60 21.94 4.52 5.00
N ALA A 61 23.09 3.92 4.71
CA ALA A 61 23.25 2.85 3.72
C ALA A 61 22.33 1.62 3.94
N GLY A 62 21.97 1.33 5.20
CA GLY A 62 21.07 0.23 5.57
C GLY A 62 19.63 0.65 5.89
N LYS A 63 19.28 1.93 5.70
CA LYS A 63 17.95 2.45 6.08
C LYS A 63 17.01 2.65 4.91
N ILE A 64 17.41 2.24 3.70
CA ILE A 64 16.56 2.32 2.51
C ILE A 64 15.35 1.40 2.66
N LYS A 65 14.22 1.84 2.17
CA LYS A 65 12.95 1.11 2.22
C LYS A 65 12.56 0.63 0.83
N ALA A 66 12.18 -0.64 0.75
CA ALA A 66 11.67 -1.22 -0.49
C ALA A 66 10.34 -0.57 -0.90
N GLY A 67 10.07 -0.55 -2.20
CA GLY A 67 8.84 -0.03 -2.77
C GLY A 67 9.05 0.59 -4.15
N GLU A 68 7.99 1.12 -4.70
CA GLU A 68 8.02 1.85 -5.97
C GLU A 68 8.19 3.34 -5.71
N TYR A 69 9.18 3.93 -6.38
CA TYR A 69 9.50 5.36 -6.28
C TYR A 69 9.34 6.03 -7.64
N HIS A 70 8.69 7.17 -7.66
CA HIS A 70 8.70 8.02 -8.84
C HIS A 70 9.87 9.00 -8.73
N LEU A 71 10.86 8.85 -9.61
CA LEU A 71 12.04 9.70 -9.67
C LEU A 71 11.75 10.87 -10.63
N GLU A 72 11.58 12.05 -10.09
CA GLU A 72 11.24 13.26 -10.87
C GLU A 72 12.49 13.94 -11.43
N PRO A 73 12.38 14.64 -12.58
CA PRO A 73 13.44 15.49 -13.10
C PRO A 73 13.91 16.51 -12.05
N GLY A 74 15.22 16.72 -11.99
CA GLY A 74 15.82 17.60 -10.98
C GLY A 74 16.19 16.91 -9.65
N LEU A 75 15.82 15.64 -9.47
CA LEU A 75 16.24 14.84 -8.31
C LEU A 75 17.77 14.71 -8.30
N THR A 76 18.40 15.05 -7.18
CA THR A 76 19.85 14.88 -6.96
C THR A 76 20.14 13.57 -6.24
N PRO A 77 21.38 13.03 -6.27
CA PRO A 77 21.74 11.86 -5.48
C PRO A 77 21.49 12.03 -3.98
N GLU A 78 21.62 13.24 -3.45
CA GLU A 78 21.30 13.56 -2.07
C GLU A 78 19.79 13.44 -1.78
N SER A 79 18.96 14.06 -2.61
CA SER A 79 17.51 13.97 -2.47
C SER A 79 16.97 12.57 -2.77
N LEU A 80 17.60 11.82 -3.69
CA LEU A 80 17.30 10.41 -3.93
C LEU A 80 17.55 9.57 -2.68
N LEU A 81 18.68 9.76 -2.00
CA LEU A 81 19.00 9.06 -0.76
C LEU A 81 17.94 9.36 0.31
N ALA A 82 17.61 10.65 0.50
CA ALA A 82 16.56 11.07 1.44
C ALA A 82 15.19 10.44 1.09
N LEU A 83 14.83 10.40 -0.20
CA LEU A 83 13.59 9.79 -0.68
C LEU A 83 13.50 8.31 -0.31
N VAL A 84 14.52 7.50 -0.62
CA VAL A 84 14.49 6.05 -0.36
C VAL A 84 14.64 5.70 1.12
N VAL A 85 15.28 6.55 1.91
CA VAL A 85 15.38 6.40 3.37
C VAL A 85 14.08 6.77 4.07
N SER A 86 13.41 7.84 3.62
CA SER A 86 12.10 8.23 4.15
C SER A 86 11.03 7.19 3.84
N GLY A 87 11.13 6.49 2.71
CA GLY A 87 10.16 5.51 2.24
C GLY A 87 8.89 6.17 1.70
N GLN A 88 9.01 7.33 1.08
CA GLN A 88 7.90 7.99 0.35
C GLN A 88 7.65 7.26 -0.98
N VAL A 89 7.16 6.05 -0.87
CA VAL A 89 6.80 5.20 -2.00
C VAL A 89 5.52 5.68 -2.68
N THR A 90 5.38 5.38 -3.96
CA THR A 90 4.13 5.55 -4.69
C THR A 90 3.02 4.76 -4.02
N ARG A 91 1.90 5.41 -3.74
CA ARG A 91 0.73 4.78 -3.13
C ARG A 91 -0.38 4.63 -4.16
N TYR A 92 -0.98 3.47 -4.15
CA TYR A 92 -2.19 3.14 -4.88
C TYR A 92 -3.39 3.20 -3.94
N SER A 93 -4.58 3.28 -4.50
CA SER A 93 -5.81 3.24 -3.71
C SER A 93 -6.83 2.32 -4.37
N LEU A 94 -7.59 1.63 -3.55
CA LEU A 94 -8.77 0.88 -3.96
C LEU A 94 -9.93 1.24 -3.04
N THR A 95 -11.03 1.67 -3.64
CA THR A 95 -12.27 1.98 -2.91
C THR A 95 -13.18 0.77 -2.94
N LEU A 96 -13.55 0.29 -1.75
CA LEU A 96 -14.67 -0.63 -1.58
C LEU A 96 -15.93 0.21 -1.45
N VAL A 97 -16.85 0.03 -2.37
CA VAL A 97 -18.07 0.87 -2.47
C VAL A 97 -19.14 0.33 -1.53
N GLU A 98 -19.88 1.23 -0.90
CA GLU A 98 -21.04 0.88 -0.08
C GLU A 98 -22.05 0.08 -0.90
N GLY A 99 -22.68 -0.91 -0.28
CA GLY A 99 -23.65 -1.79 -0.95
C GLY A 99 -23.05 -2.92 -1.78
N TRP A 100 -21.72 -2.99 -1.93
CA TRP A 100 -21.10 -4.11 -2.61
C TRP A 100 -21.25 -5.42 -1.83
N ASP A 101 -21.55 -6.49 -2.57
CA ASP A 101 -21.47 -7.84 -2.03
C ASP A 101 -20.01 -8.35 -1.96
N TYR A 102 -19.79 -9.43 -1.24
CA TYR A 102 -18.46 -10.03 -1.10
C TYR A 102 -17.80 -10.34 -2.45
N ARG A 103 -18.56 -10.78 -3.44
CA ARG A 103 -18.06 -11.15 -4.77
C ARG A 103 -17.51 -9.91 -5.50
N GLN A 104 -18.20 -8.77 -5.41
CA GLN A 104 -17.74 -7.50 -5.98
C GLN A 104 -16.48 -7.00 -5.29
N VAL A 105 -16.41 -7.11 -3.96
CA VAL A 105 -15.19 -6.79 -3.18
C VAL A 105 -14.00 -7.66 -3.63
N LEU A 106 -14.21 -8.98 -3.72
CA LEU A 106 -13.15 -9.90 -4.11
C LEU A 106 -12.71 -9.70 -5.56
N GLU A 107 -13.62 -9.41 -6.47
CA GLU A 107 -13.32 -9.10 -7.86
C GLU A 107 -12.48 -7.82 -7.99
N ALA A 108 -12.85 -6.75 -7.29
CA ALA A 108 -12.09 -5.50 -7.29
C ALA A 108 -10.67 -5.70 -6.76
N VAL A 109 -10.51 -6.46 -5.68
CA VAL A 109 -9.21 -6.79 -5.09
C VAL A 109 -8.36 -7.63 -6.04
N ARG A 110 -8.92 -8.68 -6.65
CA ARG A 110 -8.23 -9.57 -7.60
C ARG A 110 -7.80 -8.86 -8.89
N ASN A 111 -8.56 -7.87 -9.33
CA ASN A 111 -8.28 -7.14 -10.56
C ASN A 111 -7.36 -5.93 -10.38
N HIS A 112 -7.02 -5.58 -9.15
CA HIS A 112 -6.17 -4.41 -8.90
C HIS A 112 -4.69 -4.71 -9.23
N GLU A 113 -4.13 -3.96 -10.19
CA GLU A 113 -2.79 -4.19 -10.75
C GLU A 113 -1.61 -4.03 -9.76
N ALA A 114 -1.81 -3.25 -8.70
CA ALA A 114 -0.77 -2.99 -7.71
C ALA A 114 -0.79 -3.96 -6.53
N LEU A 115 -1.80 -4.84 -6.44
CA LEU A 115 -1.88 -5.89 -5.42
C LEU A 115 -1.18 -7.17 -5.89
N GLU A 116 -0.47 -7.81 -4.97
CA GLU A 116 0.09 -9.15 -5.19
C GLU A 116 -1.00 -10.20 -4.99
N ARG A 117 -1.19 -11.05 -5.99
CA ARG A 117 -2.23 -12.09 -6.00
C ARG A 117 -1.82 -13.30 -5.16
N THR A 118 -2.37 -13.41 -3.97
CA THR A 118 -2.18 -14.56 -3.06
C THR A 118 -3.45 -15.36 -2.82
N LEU A 119 -4.60 -14.85 -3.29
CA LEU A 119 -5.94 -15.44 -3.10
C LEU A 119 -6.45 -16.17 -4.34
N GLU A 120 -5.60 -16.35 -5.37
CA GLU A 120 -6.01 -17.02 -6.58
C GLU A 120 -6.36 -18.49 -6.30
N GLY A 121 -7.51 -18.93 -6.84
CA GLY A 121 -7.99 -20.31 -6.65
C GLY A 121 -8.51 -20.65 -5.26
N LEU A 122 -8.63 -19.68 -4.35
CA LEU A 122 -9.20 -19.91 -3.03
C LEU A 122 -10.69 -19.67 -2.99
N GLU A 123 -11.41 -20.58 -2.32
CA GLU A 123 -12.81 -20.43 -1.99
C GLU A 123 -13.02 -19.42 -0.83
N PRO A 124 -14.22 -18.83 -0.70
CA PRO A 124 -14.53 -17.85 0.34
C PRO A 124 -14.17 -18.30 1.75
N GLU A 125 -14.48 -19.55 2.10
CA GLU A 125 -14.20 -20.14 3.41
C GLU A 125 -12.70 -20.24 3.69
N GLN A 126 -11.89 -20.53 2.66
CA GLN A 126 -10.44 -20.58 2.75
C GLN A 126 -9.83 -19.19 2.96
N ILE A 127 -10.42 -18.18 2.34
CA ILE A 127 -10.03 -16.78 2.54
C ILE A 127 -10.33 -16.35 3.98
N MET A 128 -11.53 -16.63 4.47
CA MET A 128 -11.90 -16.32 5.86
C MET A 128 -11.05 -17.09 6.87
N ALA A 129 -10.69 -18.34 6.59
CA ALA A 129 -9.76 -19.11 7.42
C ALA A 129 -8.37 -18.46 7.47
N ARG A 130 -7.86 -17.92 6.35
CA ARG A 130 -6.59 -17.18 6.32
C ARG A 130 -6.65 -15.84 7.08
N LEU A 131 -7.82 -15.24 7.16
CA LEU A 131 -8.08 -14.05 7.99
C LEU A 131 -8.20 -14.39 9.48
N GLY A 132 -8.24 -15.70 9.84
CA GLY A 132 -8.37 -16.19 11.22
C GLY A 132 -9.81 -16.42 11.67
N HIS A 133 -10.77 -16.38 10.75
CA HIS A 133 -12.21 -16.48 11.04
C HIS A 133 -12.92 -17.52 10.15
N PRO A 134 -12.56 -18.83 10.25
CA PRO A 134 -13.08 -19.87 9.37
C PRO A 134 -14.59 -20.07 9.46
N ASP A 135 -15.21 -19.70 10.59
CA ASP A 135 -16.63 -19.91 10.84
C ASP A 135 -17.52 -18.70 10.44
N LEU A 136 -16.88 -17.58 10.00
CA LEU A 136 -17.63 -16.41 9.57
C LEU A 136 -17.94 -16.45 8.08
N HIS A 137 -19.19 -16.15 7.74
CA HIS A 137 -19.56 -15.90 6.35
C HIS A 137 -18.93 -14.57 5.88
N PRO A 138 -18.32 -14.50 4.70
CA PRO A 138 -17.58 -13.32 4.24
C PRO A 138 -18.44 -12.09 3.91
N GLU A 139 -19.75 -12.27 3.72
CA GLU A 139 -20.67 -11.19 3.35
C GLU A 139 -20.75 -10.12 4.44
N GLY A 140 -20.56 -8.86 4.05
CA GLY A 140 -20.63 -7.71 4.95
C GLY A 140 -19.43 -7.56 5.88
N GLN A 141 -18.38 -8.39 5.77
CA GLN A 141 -17.24 -8.37 6.70
C GLN A 141 -16.15 -7.35 6.36
N PHE A 142 -16.23 -6.67 5.23
CA PHE A 142 -15.22 -5.73 4.75
C PHE A 142 -15.78 -4.32 4.73
N LEU A 143 -15.17 -3.39 5.48
CA LEU A 143 -15.67 -2.03 5.60
C LEU A 143 -15.53 -1.29 4.25
N PRO A 144 -16.61 -0.72 3.70
CA PRO A 144 -16.54 0.20 2.57
C PRO A 144 -15.74 1.44 2.96
N ASP A 145 -14.61 1.66 2.28
CA ASP A 145 -13.73 2.83 2.45
C ASP A 145 -12.71 2.86 1.31
N THR A 146 -11.94 3.93 1.21
CA THR A 146 -10.80 4.03 0.31
C THR A 146 -9.50 3.66 1.04
N TYR A 147 -8.91 2.54 0.63
CA TYR A 147 -7.69 2.01 1.22
C TYR A 147 -6.47 2.36 0.38
N HIS A 148 -5.48 3.01 1.01
CA HIS A 148 -4.20 3.32 0.37
C HIS A 148 -3.14 2.27 0.71
N PHE A 149 -2.33 1.90 -0.28
CA PHE A 149 -1.30 0.87 -0.13
C PHE A 149 -0.17 1.03 -1.16
N PRO A 150 1.05 0.57 -0.86
CA PRO A 150 2.13 0.51 -1.85
C PRO A 150 1.94 -0.66 -2.82
N ARG A 151 2.56 -0.58 -4.01
CA ARG A 151 2.64 -1.72 -4.95
C ARG A 151 3.26 -2.93 -4.27
N GLY A 152 2.75 -4.11 -4.56
CA GLY A 152 3.19 -5.38 -3.97
C GLY A 152 2.58 -5.69 -2.59
N THR A 153 1.60 -4.88 -2.14
CA THR A 153 0.77 -5.28 -1.00
C THR A 153 -0.01 -6.54 -1.37
N ARG A 154 0.05 -7.57 -0.53
CA ARG A 154 -0.71 -8.81 -0.77
C ARG A 154 -2.20 -8.53 -0.64
N ASP A 155 -2.99 -9.10 -1.52
CA ASP A 155 -4.45 -9.00 -1.54
C ASP A 155 -5.08 -9.49 -0.21
N ILE A 156 -4.50 -10.53 0.42
CA ILE A 156 -4.94 -10.98 1.75
C ILE A 156 -4.69 -9.92 2.84
N ASP A 157 -3.57 -9.17 2.78
CA ASP A 157 -3.28 -8.12 3.74
C ASP A 157 -4.20 -6.91 3.55
N PHE A 158 -4.57 -6.62 2.29
CA PHE A 158 -5.59 -5.63 1.97
C PHE A 158 -6.95 -5.99 2.58
N LEU A 159 -7.44 -7.22 2.33
CA LEU A 159 -8.70 -7.71 2.89
C LEU A 159 -8.67 -7.74 4.42
N LYS A 160 -7.53 -8.12 5.01
CA LYS A 160 -7.37 -8.12 6.46
C LYS A 160 -7.60 -6.74 7.07
N ARG A 161 -7.05 -5.68 6.45
CA ARG A 161 -7.27 -4.30 6.92
C ARG A 161 -8.72 -3.88 6.83
N ALA A 162 -9.41 -4.22 5.74
CA ALA A 162 -10.83 -3.91 5.56
C ALA A 162 -11.71 -4.68 6.55
N PHE A 163 -11.36 -5.94 6.82
CA PHE A 163 -12.01 -6.77 7.84
C PHE A 163 -11.81 -6.21 9.25
N GLU A 164 -10.58 -5.92 9.65
CA GLU A 164 -10.27 -5.35 10.96
C GLU A 164 -10.96 -3.99 11.18
N ALA A 165 -11.03 -3.16 10.14
CA ALA A 165 -11.75 -1.89 10.18
C ALA A 165 -13.26 -2.11 10.41
N MET A 166 -13.88 -3.09 9.76
CA MET A 166 -15.29 -3.44 9.98
C MET A 166 -15.52 -3.94 11.41
N GLN A 167 -14.67 -4.84 11.91
CA GLN A 167 -14.80 -5.35 13.29
C GLN A 167 -14.67 -4.23 14.32
N ALA A 168 -13.72 -3.32 14.12
CA ALA A 168 -13.53 -2.17 15.00
C ALA A 168 -14.74 -1.22 14.99
N LEU A 169 -15.31 -0.95 13.81
CA LEU A 169 -16.52 -0.15 13.68
C LEU A 169 -17.71 -0.81 14.37
N LEU A 170 -17.94 -2.10 14.09
CA LEU A 170 -19.05 -2.85 14.70
C LEU A 170 -18.95 -2.88 16.23
N GLU A 171 -17.78 -3.10 16.78
CA GLU A 171 -17.58 -3.11 18.23
C GLU A 171 -17.86 -1.72 18.84
N LYS A 172 -17.34 -0.66 18.21
CA LYS A 172 -17.58 0.73 18.65
C LYS A 172 -19.06 1.07 18.66
N GLU A 173 -19.77 0.81 17.55
CA GLU A 173 -21.20 1.11 17.45
C GLU A 173 -22.04 0.24 18.38
N TRP A 174 -21.64 -1.02 18.58
CA TRP A 174 -22.31 -1.93 19.51
C TRP A 174 -22.21 -1.45 20.96
N GLN A 175 -21.05 -0.94 21.37
CA GLN A 175 -20.86 -0.37 22.73
C GLN A 175 -21.68 0.91 22.92
N GLY A 176 -21.86 1.72 21.88
CA GLY A 176 -22.65 2.96 21.92
C GLY A 176 -24.16 2.79 21.70
N ARG A 177 -24.64 1.56 21.51
CA ARG A 177 -26.06 1.31 21.20
C ARG A 177 -27.01 1.71 22.32
N GLN A 178 -28.23 2.07 21.97
CA GLN A 178 -29.29 2.28 22.96
C GLN A 178 -29.65 0.98 23.68
N GLU A 179 -29.93 1.07 24.98
CA GLU A 179 -30.43 -0.06 25.74
C GLU A 179 -31.85 -0.46 25.29
N GLY A 180 -32.15 -1.77 25.35
CA GLY A 180 -33.47 -2.30 25.02
C GLY A 180 -33.70 -2.60 23.54
N LEU A 181 -32.70 -2.46 22.66
CA LEU A 181 -32.81 -2.93 21.29
C LEU A 181 -32.97 -4.47 21.23
N PRO A 182 -33.77 -4.99 20.30
CA PRO A 182 -34.02 -6.42 20.16
C PRO A 182 -32.85 -7.18 19.52
N LEU A 183 -31.68 -6.56 19.42
CA LEU A 183 -30.47 -7.14 18.84
C LEU A 183 -29.59 -7.72 19.94
N LYS A 184 -29.06 -8.93 19.73
CA LYS A 184 -28.28 -9.68 20.72
C LYS A 184 -26.77 -9.61 20.44
N THR A 185 -26.38 -9.42 19.19
CA THR A 185 -24.97 -9.43 18.75
C THR A 185 -24.67 -8.28 17.79
N PRO A 186 -23.38 -7.84 17.69
CA PRO A 186 -22.96 -6.87 16.66
C PRO A 186 -23.28 -7.34 15.24
N TYR A 187 -23.21 -8.64 14.99
CA TYR A 187 -23.51 -9.24 13.69
C TYR A 187 -24.99 -9.11 13.30
N GLU A 188 -25.91 -9.25 14.24
CA GLU A 188 -27.34 -8.98 14.01
C GLU A 188 -27.57 -7.51 13.63
N ALA A 189 -26.82 -6.59 14.22
CA ALA A 189 -26.87 -5.17 13.86
C ALA A 189 -26.37 -4.93 12.42
N LEU A 190 -25.30 -5.61 12.02
CA LEU A 190 -24.79 -5.55 10.64
C LEU A 190 -25.81 -6.09 9.63
N ILE A 191 -26.46 -7.21 9.93
CA ILE A 191 -27.52 -7.79 9.09
C ILE A 191 -28.67 -6.78 8.92
N LEU A 192 -29.13 -6.16 10.03
CA LEU A 192 -30.19 -5.18 9.96
C LEU A 192 -29.76 -3.95 9.13
N ALA A 193 -28.55 -3.45 9.33
CA ALA A 193 -28.02 -2.33 8.57
C ALA A 193 -27.98 -2.63 7.06
N SER A 194 -27.56 -3.83 6.67
CA SER A 194 -27.53 -4.25 5.26
C SER A 194 -28.91 -4.33 4.61
N ILE A 195 -29.93 -4.68 5.37
CA ILE A 195 -31.33 -4.69 4.90
C ILE A 195 -31.81 -3.25 4.70
N VAL A 196 -31.57 -2.37 5.69
CA VAL A 196 -31.96 -0.96 5.61
C VAL A 196 -31.28 -0.27 4.43
N GLU A 197 -30.00 -0.53 4.19
CA GLU A 197 -29.27 0.04 3.06
C GLU A 197 -29.89 -0.36 1.72
N LYS A 198 -30.22 -1.65 1.53
CA LYS A 198 -30.82 -2.12 0.30
C LYS A 198 -32.23 -1.56 0.06
N GLU A 199 -33.01 -1.36 1.11
CA GLU A 199 -34.33 -0.75 1.02
C GLU A 199 -34.27 0.76 0.73
N THR A 200 -33.30 1.47 1.29
CA THR A 200 -33.14 2.92 1.09
C THR A 200 -32.44 3.26 -0.23
N GLY A 201 -31.55 2.42 -0.71
CA GLY A 201 -30.86 2.59 -1.99
C GLY A 201 -31.75 2.40 -3.23
N GLN A 202 -32.97 1.87 -3.09
CA GLN A 202 -33.96 1.72 -4.18
C GLN A 202 -34.97 2.88 -4.27
N ALA A 203 -34.85 3.92 -3.47
CA ALA A 203 -35.82 5.02 -3.38
C ALA A 203 -35.67 6.10 -4.47
N GLU A 204 -34.88 5.91 -5.51
CA GLU A 204 -34.76 6.81 -6.67
C GLU A 204 -35.01 6.07 -7.99
N GLU A 205 -36.24 5.52 -8.15
CA GLU A 205 -36.87 5.27 -9.47
C GLU A 205 -38.20 6.00 -9.59
#